data_4a4735ff6d2789f58f97672a717d8ef3
#
_entry.id   4a4735ff6d2789f58f97672a717d8ef3
#
_cell.length_a   1.000
_cell.length_b   1.000
_cell.length_c   1.000
_cell.angle_alpha   90.00
_cell.angle_beta   90.00
_cell.angle_gamma   90.00
#
_symmetry.space_group_name_H-M   'P 1'
#
loop_
_entity.id
_entity.type
_entity.pdbx_description
1 polymer ?
#
loop_
_entity_poly.entity_id
_entity_poly.type
_entity_poly.pdbx_seq_one_letter_code
_entity_poly.pdbx_strand_id
1 'polypeptide(L)'
;MLTELYITKHRAIQSLLNEISVLVQNGIESSADKLSDSINRMTGVIKMHLASEDKHLYPLLLKSSDAKIRAITKNYMEEMGDLAKIYTDFAENYNTASKILSNKAGFETAFAKVKHALNYRINREEKELYLFIDKA
;
A
#
# COMPACT_ATOMS: atom_id res chain seq x y z
N MET A 1 -11.02 -13.60 -11.11
CA MET A 1 -9.84 -14.41 -10.76
C MET A 1 -8.68 -13.53 -10.36
N LEU A 2 -7.95 -12.94 -11.31
CA LEU A 2 -6.83 -12.04 -10.98
C LEU A 2 -7.32 -10.81 -10.22
N THR A 3 -8.41 -10.19 -10.67
CA THR A 3 -9.02 -9.04 -10.01
C THR A 3 -9.37 -9.34 -8.55
N GLU A 4 -10.02 -10.47 -8.30
CA GLU A 4 -10.42 -10.87 -6.95
C GLU A 4 -9.20 -11.07 -6.04
N LEU A 5 -8.12 -11.63 -6.57
CA LEU A 5 -6.88 -11.83 -5.84
C LEU A 5 -6.30 -10.48 -5.39
N TYR A 6 -6.25 -9.49 -6.29
CA TYR A 6 -5.72 -8.16 -5.97
C TYR A 6 -6.62 -7.43 -4.98
N ILE A 7 -7.94 -7.54 -5.13
CA ILE A 7 -8.87 -6.92 -4.17
C ILE A 7 -8.71 -7.55 -2.78
N THR A 8 -8.54 -8.85 -2.69
CA THR A 8 -8.29 -9.53 -1.42
C THR A 8 -7.03 -8.99 -0.75
N LYS A 9 -5.96 -8.76 -1.50
CA LYS A 9 -4.74 -8.15 -0.97
C LYS A 9 -4.95 -6.72 -0.52
N HIS A 10 -5.77 -5.94 -1.24
CA HIS A 10 -6.15 -4.59 -0.82
C HIS A 10 -6.89 -4.60 0.51
N ARG A 11 -7.80 -5.54 0.71
CA ARG A 11 -8.55 -5.65 1.99
C ARG A 11 -7.61 -6.01 3.13
N ALA A 12 -6.59 -6.83 2.88
CA ALA A 12 -5.56 -7.15 3.88
C ALA A 12 -4.77 -5.90 4.29
N ILE A 13 -4.37 -5.08 3.32
CA ILE A 13 -3.69 -3.80 3.59
C ILE A 13 -4.58 -2.86 4.39
N GLN A 14 -5.84 -2.70 3.99
CA GLN A 14 -6.79 -1.83 4.68
C GLN A 14 -7.07 -2.30 6.11
N SER A 15 -7.15 -3.61 6.33
CA SER A 15 -7.32 -4.18 7.66
C SER A 15 -6.15 -3.83 8.58
N LEU A 16 -4.91 -3.89 8.06
CA LEU A 16 -3.71 -3.52 8.82
C LEU A 16 -3.66 -2.01 9.08
N LEU A 17 -4.07 -1.18 8.12
CA LEU A 17 -4.19 0.26 8.34
C LEU A 17 -5.17 0.59 9.45
N ASN A 18 -6.31 -0.09 9.49
CA ASN A 18 -7.30 0.08 10.56
C ASN A 18 -6.77 -0.39 11.90
N GLU A 19 -6.08 -1.51 11.94
CA GLU A 19 -5.46 -2.03 13.17
C GLU A 19 -4.48 -1.00 13.74
N ILE A 20 -3.62 -0.42 12.90
CA ILE A 20 -2.68 0.61 13.32
C ILE A 20 -3.43 1.86 13.81
N SER A 21 -4.49 2.28 13.13
CA SER A 21 -5.30 3.43 13.54
C SER A 21 -5.90 3.23 14.93
N VAL A 22 -6.43 2.05 15.23
CA VAL A 22 -6.99 1.71 16.54
C VAL A 22 -5.91 1.73 17.61
N LEU A 23 -4.74 1.18 17.32
CA LEU A 23 -3.61 1.17 18.26
C LEU A 23 -3.14 2.60 18.57
N VAL A 24 -3.10 3.48 17.57
CA VAL A 24 -2.77 4.90 17.77
C VAL A 24 -3.81 5.56 18.70
N GLN A 25 -5.09 5.31 18.48
CA GLN A 25 -6.17 5.86 19.31
C GLN A 25 -6.08 5.37 20.75
N ASN A 26 -5.63 4.14 20.96
CA ASN A 26 -5.48 3.55 22.30
C ASN A 26 -4.25 4.05 23.04
N GLY A 27 -3.36 4.76 22.37
CA GLY A 27 -2.14 5.31 22.96
C GLY A 27 -0.88 4.70 22.36
N ILE A 28 -0.06 5.54 21.78
CA ILE A 28 1.19 5.12 21.10
C ILE A 28 2.16 4.48 22.10
N GLU A 29 2.32 5.07 23.29
CA GLU A 29 3.26 4.55 24.29
C GLU A 29 2.93 3.12 24.72
N SER A 30 1.66 2.85 24.98
CA SER A 30 1.22 1.52 25.42
C SER A 30 1.14 0.49 24.29
N SER A 31 1.16 0.94 23.03
CA SER A 31 0.94 0.11 21.85
C SER A 31 2.17 -0.02 20.95
N ALA A 32 3.30 0.57 21.33
CA ALA A 32 4.46 0.69 20.43
C ALA A 32 4.95 -0.67 19.87
N ASP A 33 4.97 -1.71 20.67
CA ASP A 33 5.38 -3.05 20.22
C ASP A 33 4.38 -3.62 19.21
N LYS A 34 3.10 -3.48 19.48
CA LYS A 34 2.04 -3.92 18.56
C LYS A 34 2.03 -3.13 17.27
N LEU A 35 2.30 -1.82 17.37
CA LEU A 35 2.41 -0.95 16.19
C LEU A 35 3.56 -1.39 15.29
N SER A 36 4.73 -1.67 15.87
CA SER A 36 5.87 -2.12 15.08
C SER A 36 5.58 -3.48 14.42
N ASP A 37 4.93 -4.40 15.10
CA ASP A 37 4.52 -5.69 14.53
C ASP A 37 3.56 -5.49 13.35
N SER A 38 2.57 -4.64 13.49
CA SER A 38 1.59 -4.37 12.43
C SER A 38 2.26 -3.72 11.21
N ILE A 39 3.17 -2.78 11.44
CA ILE A 39 3.94 -2.15 10.36
C ILE A 39 4.77 -3.20 9.60
N ASN A 40 5.45 -4.08 10.31
CA ASN A 40 6.29 -5.10 9.68
C ASN A 40 5.45 -6.12 8.89
N ARG A 41 4.29 -6.51 9.42
CA ARG A 41 3.36 -7.38 8.68
C ARG A 41 2.83 -6.69 7.42
N MET A 42 2.46 -5.41 7.53
CA MET A 42 1.98 -4.63 6.40
C MET A 42 3.06 -4.49 5.33
N THR A 43 4.31 -4.31 5.73
CA THR A 43 5.45 -4.25 4.81
C THR A 43 5.52 -5.51 3.95
N GLY A 44 5.38 -6.69 4.56
CA GLY A 44 5.38 -7.96 3.85
C GLY A 44 4.23 -8.06 2.85
N VAL A 45 3.02 -7.72 3.26
CA VAL A 45 1.83 -7.75 2.39
C VAL A 45 2.00 -6.80 1.21
N ILE A 46 2.45 -5.58 1.46
CA ILE A 46 2.64 -4.57 0.41
C ILE A 46 3.70 -5.03 -0.58
N LYS A 47 4.84 -5.52 -0.11
CA LYS A 47 5.91 -5.99 -1.00
C LYS A 47 5.45 -7.10 -1.93
N MET A 48 4.69 -8.06 -1.40
CA MET A 48 4.15 -9.16 -2.21
C MET A 48 3.13 -8.65 -3.23
N HIS A 49 2.27 -7.72 -2.83
CA HIS A 49 1.27 -7.14 -3.73
C HIS A 49 1.94 -6.38 -4.88
N LEU A 50 2.93 -5.52 -4.58
CA LEU A 50 3.65 -4.77 -5.59
C LEU A 50 4.42 -5.68 -6.55
N ALA A 51 5.08 -6.71 -6.01
CA ALA A 51 5.81 -7.68 -6.83
C ALA A 51 4.86 -8.44 -7.77
N SER A 52 3.67 -8.78 -7.31
CA SER A 52 2.66 -9.45 -8.13
C SER A 52 2.16 -8.56 -9.26
N GLU A 53 1.93 -7.28 -8.98
CA GLU A 53 1.51 -6.33 -10.02
C GLU A 53 2.62 -6.13 -11.07
N ASP A 54 3.87 -5.98 -10.64
CA ASP A 54 5.01 -5.84 -11.55
C ASP A 54 5.20 -7.07 -12.43
N LYS A 55 4.99 -8.26 -11.88
CA LYS A 55 5.26 -9.50 -12.58
C LYS A 55 4.11 -9.94 -13.48
N HIS A 56 2.87 -9.73 -13.05
CA HIS A 56 1.69 -10.30 -13.69
C HIS A 56 0.72 -9.28 -14.26
N LEU A 57 0.48 -8.17 -13.57
CA LEU A 57 -0.55 -7.22 -13.99
C LEU A 57 -0.06 -6.25 -15.06
N TYR A 58 1.02 -5.54 -14.79
CA TYR A 58 1.51 -4.53 -15.72
C TYR A 58 1.92 -5.12 -17.07
N PRO A 59 2.64 -6.25 -17.13
CA PRO A 59 2.94 -6.88 -18.42
C PRO A 59 1.69 -7.26 -19.20
N LEU A 60 0.66 -7.74 -18.51
CA LEU A 60 -0.62 -8.08 -19.12
C LEU A 60 -1.25 -6.85 -19.79
N LEU A 61 -1.36 -5.76 -19.05
CA LEU A 61 -2.02 -4.54 -19.52
C LEU A 61 -1.20 -3.82 -20.59
N LEU A 62 0.13 -3.89 -20.54
CA LEU A 62 1.01 -3.30 -21.55
C LEU A 62 0.91 -3.99 -22.90
N LYS A 63 0.38 -5.22 -22.95
CA LYS A 63 0.13 -5.95 -24.18
C LYS A 63 -1.25 -5.69 -24.80
N SER A 64 -2.07 -4.86 -24.13
CA SER A 64 -3.39 -4.52 -24.65
C SER A 64 -3.30 -3.87 -26.02
N SER A 65 -4.26 -4.18 -26.88
CA SER A 65 -4.40 -3.51 -28.19
C SER A 65 -4.89 -2.08 -28.05
N ASP A 66 -5.49 -1.73 -26.91
CA ASP A 66 -5.98 -0.39 -26.63
C ASP A 66 -4.84 0.52 -26.12
N ALA A 67 -4.52 1.55 -26.92
CA ALA A 67 -3.46 2.50 -26.58
C ALA A 67 -3.75 3.27 -25.29
N LYS A 68 -5.03 3.50 -24.97
CA LYS A 68 -5.43 4.17 -23.72
C LYS A 68 -5.05 3.32 -22.51
N ILE A 69 -5.33 2.01 -22.56
CA ILE A 69 -5.00 1.09 -21.47
C ILE A 69 -3.49 1.08 -21.25
N ARG A 70 -2.71 0.99 -22.33
CA ARG A 70 -1.24 1.00 -22.21
C ARG A 70 -0.73 2.31 -21.58
N ALA A 71 -1.26 3.44 -21.98
CA ALA A 71 -0.85 4.77 -21.48
C ALA A 71 -1.20 4.91 -19.99
N ILE A 72 -2.41 4.52 -19.60
CA ILE A 72 -2.86 4.59 -18.20
C ILE A 72 -2.01 3.65 -17.34
N THR A 73 -1.72 2.45 -17.83
CA THR A 73 -0.86 1.49 -17.13
C THR A 73 0.52 2.06 -16.84
N LYS A 74 1.13 2.73 -17.82
CA LYS A 74 2.43 3.38 -17.62
C LYS A 74 2.40 4.44 -16.52
N ASN A 75 1.32 5.23 -16.46
CA ASN A 75 1.15 6.23 -15.41
C ASN A 75 1.06 5.56 -14.02
N TYR A 76 0.33 4.45 -13.91
CA TYR A 76 0.25 3.71 -12.66
C TYR A 76 1.60 3.15 -12.23
N MET A 77 2.40 2.68 -13.18
CA MET A 77 3.75 2.18 -12.89
C MET A 77 4.66 3.28 -12.33
N GLU A 78 4.61 4.47 -12.91
CA GLU A 78 5.39 5.62 -12.43
C GLU A 78 4.96 6.06 -11.04
N GLU A 79 3.65 6.20 -10.82
CA GLU A 79 3.08 6.58 -9.51
C GLU A 79 3.40 5.54 -8.45
N MET A 80 3.48 4.27 -8.84
CA MET A 80 3.82 3.18 -7.93
C MET A 80 5.23 3.34 -7.36
N GLY A 81 6.18 3.81 -8.16
CA GLY A 81 7.54 4.08 -7.69
C GLY A 81 7.55 5.10 -6.57
N ASP A 82 6.77 6.18 -6.71
CA ASP A 82 6.65 7.22 -5.69
C ASP A 82 5.99 6.69 -4.42
N LEU A 83 4.93 5.91 -4.57
CA LEU A 83 4.23 5.32 -3.42
C LEU A 83 5.12 4.32 -2.67
N ALA A 84 5.85 3.49 -3.41
CA ALA A 84 6.79 2.53 -2.81
C ALA A 84 7.85 3.25 -1.97
N LYS A 85 8.34 4.39 -2.46
CA LYS A 85 9.31 5.19 -1.72
C LYS A 85 8.70 5.79 -0.45
N ILE A 86 7.50 6.36 -0.54
CA ILE A 86 6.80 6.91 0.62
C ILE A 86 6.63 5.84 1.69
N TYR A 87 6.19 4.66 1.30
CA TYR A 87 5.98 3.56 2.24
C TYR A 87 7.30 3.06 2.84
N THR A 88 8.32 2.88 2.01
CA THR A 88 9.63 2.39 2.45
C THR A 88 10.25 3.36 3.46
N ASP A 89 10.20 4.67 3.19
CA ASP A 89 10.70 5.69 4.11
C ASP A 89 9.96 5.63 5.45
N PHE A 90 8.64 5.49 5.40
CA PHE A 90 7.83 5.34 6.62
C PHE A 90 8.24 4.10 7.41
N ALA A 91 8.34 2.95 6.77
CA ALA A 91 8.67 1.70 7.44
C ALA A 91 10.08 1.75 8.04
N GLU A 92 11.07 2.27 7.32
CA GLU A 92 12.44 2.40 7.82
C GLU A 92 12.52 3.30 9.04
N ASN A 93 11.71 4.35 9.09
CA ASN A 93 11.71 5.29 10.19
C ASN A 93 10.97 4.79 11.43
N TYR A 94 10.02 3.85 11.28
CA TYR A 94 9.09 3.49 12.36
C TYR A 94 8.88 1.97 12.52
N ASN A 95 9.78 1.14 12.05
CA ASN A 95 9.63 -0.32 12.10
C ASN A 95 10.01 -0.97 13.43
N THR A 96 10.37 -0.19 14.45
CA THR A 96 10.62 -0.67 15.80
C THR A 96 9.91 0.20 16.81
N ALA A 97 9.59 -0.37 17.99
CA ALA A 97 8.98 0.39 19.08
C ALA A 97 9.83 1.59 19.48
N SER A 98 11.15 1.42 19.56
CA SER A 98 12.08 2.48 19.91
C SER A 98 12.02 3.67 18.95
N LYS A 99 11.96 3.38 17.65
CA LYS A 99 11.85 4.42 16.61
C LYS A 99 10.53 5.19 16.72
N ILE A 100 9.44 4.48 16.98
CA ILE A 100 8.12 5.10 17.16
C ILE A 100 8.12 6.00 18.39
N LEU A 101 8.61 5.50 19.50
CA LEU A 101 8.61 6.26 20.78
C LEU A 101 9.53 7.45 20.76
N SER A 102 10.61 7.43 19.97
CA SER A 102 11.54 8.54 19.88
C SER A 102 10.98 9.75 19.14
N ASN A 103 9.91 9.58 18.35
CA ASN A 103 9.24 10.67 17.64
C ASN A 103 7.77 10.35 17.38
N LYS A 104 6.97 10.39 18.43
CA LYS A 104 5.54 10.05 18.36
C LYS A 104 4.76 10.97 17.43
N ALA A 105 5.01 12.26 17.50
CA ALA A 105 4.33 13.25 16.64
C ALA A 105 4.68 13.03 15.16
N GLY A 106 5.95 12.77 14.87
CA GLY A 106 6.40 12.45 13.52
C GLY A 106 5.77 11.16 13.01
N PHE A 107 5.65 10.15 13.87
CA PHE A 107 4.98 8.90 13.53
C PHE A 107 3.52 9.12 13.13
N GLU A 108 2.76 9.86 13.94
CA GLU A 108 1.35 10.14 13.64
C GLU A 108 1.18 10.84 12.30
N THR A 109 1.99 11.86 12.05
CA THR A 109 1.94 12.61 10.77
C THR A 109 2.31 11.72 9.59
N ALA A 110 3.39 10.94 9.72
CA ALA A 110 3.85 10.05 8.67
C ALA A 110 2.83 8.93 8.39
N PHE A 111 2.23 8.37 9.43
CA PHE A 111 1.22 7.33 9.29
C PHE A 111 -0.03 7.86 8.58
N ALA A 112 -0.51 9.05 8.96
CA ALA A 112 -1.67 9.66 8.31
C ALA A 112 -1.42 9.85 6.80
N LYS A 113 -0.23 10.28 6.43
CA LYS A 113 0.17 10.45 5.02
C LYS A 113 0.18 9.12 4.25
N VAL A 114 0.79 8.10 4.84
CA VAL A 114 0.86 6.75 4.25
C VAL A 114 -0.54 6.16 4.10
N LYS A 115 -1.36 6.25 5.13
CA LYS A 115 -2.74 5.75 5.11
C LYS A 115 -3.54 6.39 3.98
N HIS A 116 -3.44 7.72 3.85
CA HIS A 116 -4.14 8.43 2.78
C HIS A 116 -3.64 7.98 1.40
N ALA A 117 -2.33 7.91 1.21
CA ALA A 117 -1.74 7.53 -0.07
C ALA A 117 -2.11 6.10 -0.48
N LEU A 118 -2.07 5.15 0.45
CA LEU A 118 -2.43 3.75 0.17
C LEU A 118 -3.92 3.61 -0.15
N ASN A 119 -4.81 4.24 0.63
CA ASN A 119 -6.25 4.17 0.38
C ASN A 119 -6.63 4.84 -0.94
N TYR A 120 -6.00 5.96 -1.27
CA TYR A 120 -6.22 6.65 -2.54
C TYR A 120 -5.83 5.76 -3.71
N ARG A 121 -4.66 5.13 -3.65
CA ARG A 121 -4.16 4.23 -4.68
C ARG A 121 -5.05 2.99 -4.84
N ILE A 122 -5.41 2.36 -3.71
CA ILE A 122 -6.30 1.18 -3.71
C ILE A 122 -7.61 1.51 -4.41
N ASN A 123 -8.22 2.63 -4.06
CA ASN A 123 -9.48 3.05 -4.65
C ASN A 123 -9.37 3.26 -6.16
N ARG A 124 -8.32 3.92 -6.62
CA ARG A 124 -8.08 4.15 -8.04
C ARG A 124 -7.84 2.85 -8.80
N GLU A 125 -7.05 1.96 -8.26
CA GLU A 125 -6.79 0.67 -8.91
C GLU A 125 -8.08 -0.13 -9.10
N GLU A 126 -8.92 -0.19 -8.08
CA GLU A 126 -10.16 -0.95 -8.15
C GLU A 126 -11.20 -0.32 -9.09
N LYS A 127 -11.24 0.99 -9.17
CA LYS A 127 -12.22 1.70 -10.00
C LYS A 127 -11.77 1.95 -11.44
N GLU A 128 -10.49 1.81 -11.72
CA GLU A 128 -9.96 2.08 -13.05
C GLU A 128 -9.06 0.95 -13.56
N LEU A 129 -7.91 0.74 -12.93
CA LEU A 129 -6.88 -0.16 -13.47
C LEU A 129 -7.37 -1.60 -13.57
N TYR A 130 -7.99 -2.11 -12.52
CA TYR A 130 -8.43 -3.51 -12.49
C TYR A 130 -9.59 -3.81 -13.43
N LEU A 131 -10.35 -2.78 -13.84
CA LEU A 131 -11.40 -2.94 -14.85
C LEU A 131 -10.81 -3.32 -16.20
N PHE A 132 -9.54 -3.00 -16.46
CA PHE A 132 -8.88 -3.34 -17.71
C PHE A 132 -8.43 -4.80 -17.80
N ILE A 133 -8.39 -5.51 -16.69
CA ILE A 133 -7.93 -6.91 -16.67
C ILE A 133 -8.74 -7.76 -17.61
N ASP A 134 -10.07 -7.61 -17.59
CA ASP A 134 -10.98 -8.38 -18.44
C ASP A 134 -10.97 -7.92 -19.90
N LYS A 135 -10.35 -6.78 -20.19
CA LYS A 135 -10.26 -6.20 -21.53
C LYS A 135 -8.89 -6.41 -22.18
N ALA A 136 -7.98 -6.98 -21.43
CA ALA A 136 -6.60 -7.20 -21.90
C ALA A 136 -6.46 -8.44 -22.77
#